data_4e8753951b06a51d1aa90f626a767256
#
_entry.id   4e8753951b06a51d1aa90f626a767256
#
_cell.length_a   1.000
_cell.length_b   1.000
_cell.length_c   1.000
_cell.angle_alpha   90.00
_cell.angle_beta   90.00
_cell.angle_gamma   90.00
#
_symmetry.space_group_name_H-M   'P 1'
#
loop_
_entity.id
_entity.type
_entity.pdbx_description
1 polymer ?
#
loop_
_entity_poly.entity_id
_entity_poly.type
_entity_poly.pdbx_seq_one_letter_code
_entity_poly.pdbx_strand_id
1 'polypeptide(L)'
;CKWTRRDGSQIDAWEVLDGQQRLTTLRLILMYLFENSFTRTEMNTFSDNMIYDITYTNRPQLDFSEPNPQDNIDSYYLATAKSAIVDWFTEKAQDEVETAFKHCLIYPSKPAQVKFIWYVVPDEKQTIESIQVFNRLNKGKISLTSSELIKALFIMDRNIISNNDRVEADKLTFDWNLMERQFQNDKFWYFISNGNDNQQTRIDVLFDFVTEKPEENTDRDYSYRLFQNLYDYCRAQERNDTSIELNGLWKRLGIKNMRSAWEYVIRTNDRLIAWFENNLYYHYVGYLVSVGNQPLDIYNRLSIAKQQKKDREWTNDDTQKEFHKLIMEKCFKDKDKYLNTYSIDGLEYGSIYVNRLLLLFNVESCRQKGVRFAFDSFKKERWDIEHIDSQNNASLVEHEDRLRWLKNVAYILSIESKLNERKKSAQPLYEICQDLIPKYEKNVRGIDKAYTDFSKKVLDYFSAGDAAIKNKDCIGNLTLLDYKTNREYQD
;
A
#
# COMPACT_ATOMS: atom_id res chain seq x y z
N CYS A 1 -12.27 -40.07 3.13
CA CYS A 1 -13.67 -39.70 3.40
C CYS A 1 -14.46 -39.65 2.10
N LYS A 2 -15.78 -39.86 2.20
CA LYS A 2 -16.68 -39.71 1.05
C LYS A 2 -17.13 -38.25 0.98
N TRP A 3 -16.88 -37.63 -0.14
CA TRP A 3 -17.30 -36.28 -0.42
C TRP A 3 -18.49 -36.25 -1.37
N THR A 4 -19.51 -35.46 -1.05
CA THR A 4 -20.67 -35.29 -1.92
C THR A 4 -20.50 -34.03 -2.78
N ARG A 5 -20.43 -34.19 -4.10
CA ARG A 5 -20.41 -33.08 -5.05
C ARG A 5 -21.75 -32.31 -5.02
N ARG A 6 -21.78 -31.12 -5.57
CA ARG A 6 -22.98 -30.28 -5.68
C ARG A 6 -24.10 -30.96 -6.52
N ASP A 7 -23.74 -31.88 -7.41
CA ASP A 7 -24.66 -32.67 -8.22
C ASP A 7 -25.23 -33.89 -7.47
N GLY A 8 -24.87 -34.08 -6.18
CA GLY A 8 -25.30 -35.19 -5.35
C GLY A 8 -24.46 -36.46 -5.50
N SER A 9 -23.49 -36.51 -6.39
CA SER A 9 -22.63 -37.67 -6.57
C SER A 9 -21.61 -37.76 -5.43
N GLN A 10 -21.35 -39.00 -4.95
CA GLN A 10 -20.32 -39.27 -3.93
C GLN A 10 -19.00 -39.66 -4.62
N ILE A 11 -17.90 -39.02 -4.20
CA ILE A 11 -16.55 -39.35 -4.61
C ILE A 11 -15.71 -39.67 -3.39
N ASP A 12 -14.71 -40.55 -3.57
CA ASP A 12 -13.68 -40.73 -2.58
C ASP A 12 -12.67 -39.57 -2.69
N ALA A 13 -12.58 -38.81 -1.62
CA ALA A 13 -11.66 -37.65 -1.55
C ALA A 13 -10.86 -37.68 -0.25
N TRP A 14 -9.70 -37.06 -0.29
CA TRP A 14 -8.85 -36.88 0.88
C TRP A 14 -9.14 -35.50 1.51
N GLU A 15 -9.41 -35.49 2.80
CA GLU A 15 -9.45 -34.26 3.57
C GLU A 15 -8.02 -33.86 3.95
N VAL A 16 -7.56 -32.70 3.48
CA VAL A 16 -6.21 -32.22 3.74
C VAL A 16 -6.20 -31.38 5.02
N LEU A 17 -5.59 -31.93 6.08
CA LEU A 17 -5.44 -31.23 7.36
C LEU A 17 -4.34 -30.18 7.33
N ASP A 18 -3.20 -30.47 6.68
CA ASP A 18 -2.08 -29.55 6.51
C ASP A 18 -1.47 -29.67 5.10
N GLY A 19 -0.89 -28.60 4.61
CA GLY A 19 -0.25 -28.52 3.31
C GLY A 19 -1.11 -27.96 2.19
N GLN A 20 -2.30 -27.44 2.49
CA GLN A 20 -3.23 -26.89 1.51
C GLN A 20 -2.56 -25.87 0.57
N GLN A 21 -1.81 -24.89 1.09
CA GLN A 21 -1.15 -23.87 0.28
C GLN A 21 -0.08 -24.49 -0.63
N ARG A 22 0.71 -25.45 -0.12
CA ARG A 22 1.73 -26.16 -0.92
C ARG A 22 1.10 -26.95 -2.07
N LEU A 23 0.00 -27.63 -1.82
CA LEU A 23 -0.75 -28.33 -2.86
C LEU A 23 -1.34 -27.33 -3.88
N THR A 24 -1.89 -26.22 -3.44
CA THR A 24 -2.42 -25.17 -4.32
C THR A 24 -1.33 -24.61 -5.25
N THR A 25 -0.17 -24.26 -4.68
CA THR A 25 0.97 -23.75 -5.48
C THR A 25 1.49 -24.81 -6.46
N LEU A 26 1.62 -26.06 -6.00
CA LEU A 26 2.03 -27.14 -6.87
C LEU A 26 1.05 -27.35 -8.03
N ARG A 27 -0.26 -27.29 -7.77
CA ARG A 27 -1.29 -27.36 -8.82
C ARG A 27 -1.06 -26.28 -9.89
N LEU A 28 -0.83 -25.04 -9.47
CA LEU A 28 -0.56 -23.93 -10.41
C LEU A 28 0.68 -24.16 -11.26
N ILE A 29 1.77 -24.67 -10.65
CA ILE A 29 3.00 -25.02 -11.37
C ILE A 29 2.73 -26.14 -12.37
N LEU A 30 2.03 -27.20 -11.96
CA LEU A 30 1.68 -28.30 -12.86
C LEU A 30 0.78 -27.84 -14.00
N MET A 31 -0.18 -26.97 -13.75
CA MET A 31 -1.03 -26.38 -14.80
C MET A 31 -0.18 -25.60 -15.80
N TYR A 32 0.73 -24.73 -15.32
CA TYR A 32 1.63 -23.98 -16.19
C TYR A 32 2.48 -24.93 -17.08
N LEU A 33 3.12 -25.94 -16.49
CA LEU A 33 3.93 -26.90 -17.23
C LEU A 33 3.08 -27.67 -18.25
N PHE A 34 1.87 -28.08 -17.87
CA PHE A 34 0.97 -28.81 -18.75
C PHE A 34 0.53 -27.97 -19.96
N GLU A 35 0.26 -26.68 -19.75
CA GLU A 35 -0.15 -25.76 -20.80
C GLU A 35 1.01 -25.36 -21.75
N ASN A 36 2.22 -25.20 -21.22
CA ASN A 36 3.31 -24.57 -21.96
C ASN A 36 4.45 -25.52 -22.35
N SER A 37 4.64 -26.64 -21.64
CA SER A 37 5.85 -27.46 -21.77
C SER A 37 5.60 -28.91 -22.21
N PHE A 38 4.36 -29.40 -22.17
CA PHE A 38 4.03 -30.76 -22.56
C PHE A 38 3.85 -30.90 -24.07
N THR A 39 4.55 -31.92 -24.63
CA THR A 39 4.31 -32.34 -26.02
C THR A 39 3.00 -33.10 -26.14
N ARG A 40 2.46 -33.16 -27.36
CA ARG A 40 1.22 -33.90 -27.65
C ARG A 40 1.31 -35.39 -27.28
N THR A 41 2.50 -35.97 -27.39
CA THR A 41 2.76 -37.36 -27.02
C THR A 41 2.74 -37.55 -25.50
N GLU A 42 3.34 -36.61 -24.73
CA GLU A 42 3.29 -36.60 -23.27
C GLU A 42 1.86 -36.42 -22.78
N MET A 43 1.09 -35.50 -23.35
CA MET A 43 -0.33 -35.32 -23.02
C MET A 43 -1.16 -36.59 -23.20
N ASN A 44 -0.90 -37.36 -24.25
CA ASN A 44 -1.59 -38.62 -24.50
C ASN A 44 -1.14 -39.75 -23.52
N THR A 45 0.06 -39.66 -22.98
CA THR A 45 0.61 -40.68 -22.05
C THR A 45 0.17 -40.40 -20.61
N PHE A 46 0.07 -39.14 -20.25
CA PHE A 46 -0.39 -38.67 -18.96
C PHE A 46 -1.86 -38.29 -19.11
N SER A 47 -2.75 -39.21 -18.76
CA SER A 47 -4.20 -39.03 -18.81
C SER A 47 -4.69 -37.87 -17.94
N ASP A 48 -5.96 -37.46 -18.11
CA ASP A 48 -6.68 -36.35 -17.43
C ASP A 48 -6.56 -36.32 -15.88
N ASN A 49 -5.99 -37.34 -15.26
CA ASN A 49 -5.85 -37.46 -13.81
C ASN A 49 -4.51 -36.97 -13.25
N MET A 50 -3.66 -36.32 -14.05
CA MET A 50 -2.33 -35.90 -13.60
C MET A 50 -2.37 -34.65 -12.73
N ILE A 51 -3.36 -33.80 -12.93
CA ILE A 51 -3.60 -32.62 -12.10
C ILE A 51 -4.77 -32.95 -11.18
N TYR A 52 -4.48 -33.07 -9.88
CA TYR A 52 -5.50 -33.32 -8.86
C TYR A 52 -6.42 -32.12 -8.68
N ASP A 53 -7.68 -32.38 -8.35
CA ASP A 53 -8.65 -31.35 -8.03
C ASP A 53 -8.57 -30.96 -6.56
N ILE A 54 -8.71 -29.66 -6.30
CA ILE A 54 -8.81 -29.11 -4.96
C ILE A 54 -10.15 -28.37 -4.84
N THR A 55 -10.88 -28.68 -3.77
CA THR A 55 -12.09 -27.96 -3.40
C THR A 55 -12.01 -27.53 -1.94
N TYR A 56 -12.56 -26.37 -1.63
CA TYR A 56 -12.62 -25.84 -0.28
C TYR A 56 -14.07 -25.87 0.20
N THR A 57 -14.32 -26.49 1.34
CA THR A 57 -15.66 -26.73 1.87
C THR A 57 -16.41 -25.44 2.19
N ASN A 58 -15.72 -24.45 2.75
CA ASN A 58 -16.29 -23.23 3.31
C ASN A 58 -15.89 -21.98 2.51
N ARG A 59 -15.47 -22.14 1.25
CA ARG A 59 -15.05 -21.04 0.38
C ARG A 59 -15.78 -21.09 -0.96
N PRO A 60 -15.91 -19.97 -1.67
CA PRO A 60 -16.40 -19.98 -3.05
C PRO A 60 -15.59 -20.94 -3.90
N GLN A 61 -16.19 -21.48 -4.95
CA GLN A 61 -15.46 -22.27 -5.92
C GLN A 61 -14.40 -21.37 -6.58
N LEU A 62 -13.14 -21.78 -6.48
CA LEU A 62 -12.01 -21.05 -7.05
C LEU A 62 -11.80 -21.50 -8.49
N ASP A 63 -11.66 -20.56 -9.41
CA ASP A 63 -11.22 -20.81 -10.76
C ASP A 63 -9.67 -20.77 -10.79
N PHE A 64 -9.06 -21.93 -10.99
CA PHE A 64 -7.60 -22.06 -11.10
C PHE A 64 -7.09 -21.70 -12.49
N SER A 65 -7.94 -21.78 -13.50
CA SER A 65 -7.57 -21.52 -14.89
C SER A 65 -7.47 -20.01 -15.16
N GLU A 66 -8.50 -19.27 -14.76
CA GLU A 66 -8.59 -17.82 -14.95
C GLU A 66 -9.07 -17.14 -13.66
N PRO A 67 -8.23 -17.11 -12.61
CA PRO A 67 -8.63 -16.48 -11.35
C PRO A 67 -8.81 -14.98 -11.51
N ASN A 68 -10.01 -14.47 -11.27
CA ASN A 68 -10.28 -13.04 -11.30
C ASN A 68 -9.92 -12.42 -9.94
N PRO A 69 -8.90 -11.54 -9.86
CA PRO A 69 -8.46 -10.93 -8.60
C PRO A 69 -9.51 -10.03 -7.93
N GLN A 70 -10.60 -9.70 -8.65
CA GLN A 70 -11.67 -8.87 -8.13
C GLN A 70 -12.78 -9.66 -7.42
N ASP A 71 -12.81 -10.99 -7.55
CA ASP A 71 -13.90 -11.79 -6.99
C ASP A 71 -13.81 -11.90 -5.47
N ASN A 72 -12.65 -12.33 -4.97
CA ASN A 72 -12.38 -12.49 -3.55
C ASN A 72 -10.86 -12.53 -3.29
N ILE A 73 -10.47 -12.55 -2.01
CA ILE A 73 -9.06 -12.55 -1.60
C ILE A 73 -8.30 -13.80 -2.07
N ASP A 74 -8.95 -14.95 -2.09
CA ASP A 74 -8.32 -16.20 -2.55
C ASP A 74 -8.02 -16.12 -4.04
N SER A 75 -8.95 -15.62 -4.86
CA SER A 75 -8.76 -15.37 -6.29
C SER A 75 -7.66 -14.34 -6.56
N TYR A 76 -7.54 -13.30 -5.71
CA TYR A 76 -6.45 -12.35 -5.79
C TYR A 76 -5.08 -13.03 -5.60
N TYR A 77 -4.93 -13.85 -4.56
CA TYR A 77 -3.67 -14.55 -4.32
C TYR A 77 -3.38 -15.63 -5.38
N LEU A 78 -4.40 -16.31 -5.88
CA LEU A 78 -4.25 -17.26 -7.00
C LEU A 78 -3.75 -16.55 -8.27
N ALA A 79 -4.35 -15.42 -8.63
CA ALA A 79 -3.94 -14.63 -9.78
C ALA A 79 -2.50 -14.13 -9.64
N THR A 80 -2.16 -13.61 -8.46
CA THR A 80 -0.80 -13.14 -8.14
C THR A 80 0.23 -14.27 -8.21
N ALA A 81 -0.09 -15.43 -7.63
CA ALA A 81 0.79 -16.61 -7.69
C ALA A 81 0.95 -17.13 -9.12
N LYS A 82 -0.12 -17.17 -9.91
CA LYS A 82 -0.08 -17.56 -11.33
C LYS A 82 0.82 -16.61 -12.12
N SER A 83 0.67 -15.29 -11.96
CA SER A 83 1.55 -14.31 -12.60
C SER A 83 3.01 -14.51 -12.21
N ALA A 84 3.31 -14.64 -10.92
CA ALA A 84 4.67 -14.87 -10.44
C ALA A 84 5.31 -16.14 -11.00
N ILE A 85 4.53 -17.22 -11.19
CA ILE A 85 5.00 -18.46 -11.81
C ILE A 85 5.33 -18.21 -13.29
N VAL A 86 4.44 -17.54 -14.02
CA VAL A 86 4.67 -17.20 -15.44
C VAL A 86 5.91 -16.33 -15.60
N ASP A 87 6.03 -15.27 -14.80
CA ASP A 87 7.16 -14.33 -14.85
C ASP A 87 8.47 -15.06 -14.55
N TRP A 88 8.49 -15.92 -13.52
CA TRP A 88 9.68 -16.67 -13.14
C TRP A 88 10.17 -17.62 -14.23
N PHE A 89 9.27 -18.36 -14.88
CA PHE A 89 9.64 -19.24 -15.98
C PHE A 89 10.05 -18.45 -17.23
N THR A 90 9.46 -17.27 -17.46
CA THR A 90 9.81 -16.40 -18.60
C THR A 90 11.20 -15.79 -18.44
N GLU A 91 11.60 -15.41 -17.21
CA GLU A 91 12.93 -14.84 -16.92
C GLU A 91 14.06 -15.87 -17.00
N LYS A 92 13.77 -17.14 -16.77
CA LYS A 92 14.76 -18.22 -16.83
C LYS A 92 14.76 -18.81 -18.24
N ALA A 93 15.89 -19.38 -18.66
CA ALA A 93 15.99 -20.08 -19.95
C ALA A 93 14.91 -21.19 -20.01
N GLN A 94 13.79 -20.89 -20.65
CA GLN A 94 12.50 -21.59 -20.52
C GLN A 94 12.62 -23.11 -20.70
N ASP A 95 13.17 -23.57 -21.84
CA ASP A 95 13.15 -25.00 -22.20
C ASP A 95 13.93 -25.91 -21.25
N GLU A 96 15.07 -25.45 -20.77
CA GLU A 96 15.92 -26.26 -19.85
C GLU A 96 15.31 -26.34 -18.45
N VAL A 97 14.78 -25.21 -17.95
CA VAL A 97 14.21 -25.13 -16.61
C VAL A 97 12.87 -25.86 -16.56
N GLU A 98 12.00 -25.73 -17.54
CA GLU A 98 10.75 -26.46 -17.63
C GLU A 98 10.98 -27.96 -17.74
N THR A 99 11.96 -28.38 -18.53
CA THR A 99 12.37 -29.80 -18.63
C THR A 99 12.86 -30.33 -17.28
N ALA A 100 13.66 -29.54 -16.55
CA ALA A 100 14.12 -29.91 -15.21
C ALA A 100 12.96 -30.06 -14.22
N PHE A 101 12.00 -29.13 -14.23
CA PHE A 101 10.80 -29.23 -13.38
C PHE A 101 9.94 -30.45 -13.73
N LYS A 102 9.71 -30.73 -15.02
CA LYS A 102 9.03 -31.96 -15.44
C LYS A 102 9.72 -33.21 -14.89
N HIS A 103 11.06 -33.27 -15.00
CA HIS A 103 11.83 -34.40 -14.49
C HIS A 103 11.73 -34.55 -12.97
N CYS A 104 11.74 -33.45 -12.22
CA CYS A 104 11.66 -33.50 -10.76
C CYS A 104 10.26 -33.84 -10.24
N LEU A 105 9.20 -33.37 -10.92
CA LEU A 105 7.82 -33.46 -10.44
C LEU A 105 7.08 -34.69 -10.98
N ILE A 106 7.39 -35.12 -12.21
CA ILE A 106 6.52 -36.01 -12.95
C ILE A 106 7.19 -37.35 -13.28
N TYR A 107 8.47 -37.35 -13.68
CA TYR A 107 9.14 -38.57 -14.14
C TYR A 107 9.80 -39.35 -12.99
N PRO A 108 9.28 -40.53 -12.62
CA PRO A 108 9.76 -41.30 -11.44
C PRO A 108 11.15 -41.88 -11.59
N SER A 109 11.70 -41.96 -12.82
CA SER A 109 12.98 -42.59 -13.12
C SER A 109 14.20 -41.68 -12.99
N LYS A 110 14.00 -40.39 -12.61
CA LYS A 110 15.12 -39.45 -12.49
C LYS A 110 15.62 -39.35 -11.05
N PRO A 111 16.91 -39.09 -10.83
CA PRO A 111 17.52 -39.09 -9.49
C PRO A 111 17.04 -37.94 -8.59
N ALA A 112 16.71 -36.78 -9.16
CA ALA A 112 16.21 -35.63 -8.42
C ALA A 112 14.67 -35.61 -8.51
N GLN A 113 14.00 -35.92 -7.40
CA GLN A 113 12.54 -35.97 -7.33
C GLN A 113 12.02 -35.19 -6.15
N VAL A 114 10.94 -34.45 -6.35
CA VAL A 114 10.12 -33.89 -5.28
C VAL A 114 9.20 -34.97 -4.73
N LYS A 115 9.32 -35.24 -3.43
CA LYS A 115 8.52 -36.25 -2.73
C LYS A 115 7.68 -35.61 -1.66
N PHE A 116 6.50 -36.17 -1.42
CA PHE A 116 5.60 -35.76 -0.36
C PHE A 116 5.67 -36.73 0.81
N ILE A 117 5.64 -36.19 2.01
CA ILE A 117 5.35 -36.99 3.20
C ILE A 117 3.84 -37.07 3.29
N TRP A 118 3.31 -38.27 2.99
CA TRP A 118 1.88 -38.52 3.07
C TRP A 118 1.59 -39.23 4.39
N TYR A 119 0.93 -38.50 5.30
CA TYR A 119 0.54 -39.05 6.60
C TYR A 119 -0.97 -39.17 6.67
N VAL A 120 -1.48 -40.37 6.86
CA VAL A 120 -2.91 -40.66 6.99
C VAL A 120 -3.24 -40.76 8.47
N VAL A 121 -4.19 -39.93 8.92
CA VAL A 121 -4.74 -40.05 10.28
C VAL A 121 -5.78 -41.17 10.30
N PRO A 122 -5.65 -42.17 11.19
CA PRO A 122 -6.64 -43.26 11.28
C PRO A 122 -8.05 -42.77 11.63
N ASP A 123 -9.07 -43.35 11.00
CA ASP A 123 -10.50 -42.95 11.06
C ASP A 123 -11.19 -43.18 12.42
N GLU A 124 -10.53 -43.84 13.37
CA GLU A 124 -11.19 -44.32 14.59
C GLU A 124 -11.60 -43.25 15.61
N LYS A 125 -11.17 -41.98 15.39
CA LYS A 125 -11.47 -40.89 16.34
C LYS A 125 -11.76 -39.57 15.61
N GLN A 126 -12.98 -39.47 15.13
CA GLN A 126 -13.44 -38.34 14.36
C GLN A 126 -13.52 -37.01 15.15
N THR A 127 -13.21 -35.90 14.51
CA THR A 127 -13.48 -34.50 14.78
C THR A 127 -12.58 -33.82 15.83
N ILE A 128 -12.48 -34.30 17.07
CA ILE A 128 -11.70 -33.63 18.12
C ILE A 128 -10.20 -33.89 17.93
N GLU A 129 -9.84 -35.07 17.45
CA GLU A 129 -8.42 -35.42 17.20
C GLU A 129 -7.84 -34.79 15.95
N SER A 130 -8.65 -34.53 14.92
CA SER A 130 -8.20 -33.84 13.71
C SER A 130 -7.65 -32.45 14.04
N ILE A 131 -8.36 -31.72 14.89
CA ILE A 131 -7.94 -30.39 15.37
C ILE A 131 -6.69 -30.47 16.24
N GLN A 132 -6.60 -31.50 17.10
CA GLN A 132 -5.42 -31.71 17.95
C GLN A 132 -4.20 -32.13 17.13
N VAL A 133 -4.39 -33.00 16.13
CA VAL A 133 -3.32 -33.40 15.20
C VAL A 133 -2.87 -32.21 14.38
N PHE A 134 -3.79 -31.41 13.86
CA PHE A 134 -3.47 -30.16 13.16
C PHE A 134 -2.66 -29.22 14.05
N ASN A 135 -3.10 -28.99 15.28
CA ASN A 135 -2.39 -28.12 16.24
C ASN A 135 -1.01 -28.64 16.58
N ARG A 136 -0.84 -29.97 16.72
CA ARG A 136 0.48 -30.59 16.98
C ARG A 136 1.42 -30.48 15.78
N LEU A 137 0.91 -30.70 14.57
CA LEU A 137 1.68 -30.58 13.32
C LEU A 137 2.10 -29.12 13.05
N ASN A 138 1.27 -28.19 13.47
CA ASN A 138 1.53 -26.76 13.30
C ASN A 138 2.31 -26.11 14.48
N LYS A 139 2.52 -26.86 15.55
CA LYS A 139 3.32 -26.39 16.69
C LYS A 139 4.79 -26.18 16.26
N GLY A 140 5.17 -24.90 16.07
CA GLY A 140 6.49 -24.51 15.57
C GLY A 140 6.52 -24.05 14.10
N LYS A 141 5.37 -24.07 13.40
CA LYS A 141 5.19 -23.40 12.10
C LYS A 141 4.75 -21.94 12.30
N ILE A 142 4.61 -21.21 11.19
CA ILE A 142 4.10 -19.83 11.21
C ILE A 142 2.75 -19.84 11.94
N SER A 143 2.68 -19.12 13.06
CA SER A 143 1.45 -18.97 13.82
C SER A 143 0.39 -18.23 12.98
N LEU A 144 -0.89 -18.50 13.23
CA LEU A 144 -1.97 -17.70 12.67
C LEU A 144 -1.75 -16.21 13.02
N THR A 145 -2.10 -15.35 12.12
CA THR A 145 -2.02 -13.90 12.34
C THR A 145 -3.06 -13.44 13.36
N SER A 146 -2.83 -12.28 13.97
CA SER A 146 -3.79 -11.70 14.92
C SER A 146 -5.19 -11.58 14.32
N SER A 147 -5.30 -11.10 13.09
CA SER A 147 -6.57 -11.00 12.36
C SER A 147 -7.24 -12.34 12.07
N GLU A 148 -6.47 -13.38 11.72
CA GLU A 148 -7.04 -14.73 11.50
C GLU A 148 -7.59 -15.31 12.79
N LEU A 149 -6.91 -15.10 13.92
CA LEU A 149 -7.39 -15.51 15.23
C LEU A 149 -8.66 -14.74 15.64
N ILE A 150 -8.72 -13.44 15.39
CA ILE A 150 -9.91 -12.60 15.62
C ILE A 150 -11.07 -13.08 14.74
N LYS A 151 -10.81 -13.37 13.46
CA LYS A 151 -11.83 -13.96 12.54
C LYS A 151 -12.42 -15.24 13.11
N ALA A 152 -11.57 -16.12 13.63
CA ALA A 152 -12.02 -17.36 14.25
C ALA A 152 -12.94 -17.11 15.44
N LEU A 153 -12.63 -16.13 16.31
CA LEU A 153 -13.50 -15.79 17.45
C LEU A 153 -14.88 -15.33 16.99
N PHE A 154 -14.96 -14.51 15.94
CA PHE A 154 -16.24 -14.07 15.38
C PHE A 154 -17.05 -15.23 14.79
N ILE A 155 -16.39 -16.14 14.06
CA ILE A 155 -17.06 -17.33 13.48
C ILE A 155 -17.53 -18.30 14.56
N MET A 156 -16.81 -18.42 15.67
CA MET A 156 -17.14 -19.33 16.77
C MET A 156 -18.24 -18.79 17.70
N ASP A 157 -18.54 -17.50 17.65
CA ASP A 157 -19.54 -16.91 18.51
C ASP A 157 -20.96 -17.19 18.04
N ARG A 158 -21.73 -17.90 18.89
CA ARG A 158 -23.11 -18.34 18.58
C ARG A 158 -24.11 -17.18 18.51
N ASN A 159 -23.78 -16.03 19.07
CA ASN A 159 -24.64 -14.85 19.04
C ASN A 159 -24.47 -14.04 17.74
N ILE A 160 -23.38 -14.28 17.02
CA ILE A 160 -23.15 -13.74 15.67
C ILE A 160 -23.72 -14.70 14.64
N ILE A 161 -23.44 -16.01 14.82
CA ILE A 161 -23.93 -17.06 13.93
C ILE A 161 -24.91 -17.89 14.74
N SER A 162 -26.20 -17.56 14.68
CA SER A 162 -27.23 -18.35 15.34
C SER A 162 -27.30 -19.77 14.77
N ASN A 163 -27.67 -20.73 15.59
CA ASN A 163 -27.50 -22.19 15.44
C ASN A 163 -27.99 -22.85 14.13
N ASN A 164 -28.23 -22.14 13.05
CA ASN A 164 -28.47 -22.65 11.69
C ASN A 164 -28.50 -21.53 10.62
N ASP A 165 -28.12 -20.32 10.95
CA ASP A 165 -28.23 -19.24 9.97
C ASP A 165 -26.93 -19.11 9.14
N ARG A 166 -26.85 -19.93 8.08
CA ARG A 166 -25.77 -19.82 7.07
C ARG A 166 -25.67 -18.41 6.50
N VAL A 167 -26.77 -17.66 6.44
CA VAL A 167 -26.84 -16.31 5.89
C VAL A 167 -26.01 -15.32 6.72
N GLU A 168 -26.06 -15.41 8.06
CA GLU A 168 -25.24 -14.53 8.92
C GLU A 168 -23.75 -14.85 8.83
N ALA A 169 -23.39 -16.15 8.74
CA ALA A 169 -21.99 -16.57 8.53
C ALA A 169 -21.47 -16.15 7.16
N ASP A 170 -22.29 -16.30 6.13
CA ASP A 170 -21.95 -15.89 4.76
C ASP A 170 -21.79 -14.37 4.68
N LYS A 171 -22.65 -13.61 5.36
CA LYS A 171 -22.56 -12.16 5.45
C LYS A 171 -21.26 -11.70 6.15
N LEU A 172 -20.94 -12.28 7.31
CA LEU A 172 -19.69 -11.96 8.02
C LEU A 172 -18.48 -12.27 7.14
N THR A 173 -18.49 -13.42 6.47
CA THR A 173 -17.41 -13.82 5.56
C THR A 173 -17.30 -12.87 4.38
N PHE A 174 -18.43 -12.44 3.82
CA PHE A 174 -18.47 -11.48 2.72
C PHE A 174 -17.92 -10.12 3.15
N ASP A 175 -18.40 -9.56 4.26
CA ASP A 175 -17.94 -8.29 4.80
C ASP A 175 -16.43 -8.33 5.13
N TRP A 176 -15.95 -9.45 5.71
CA TRP A 176 -14.52 -9.67 5.95
C TRP A 176 -13.71 -9.62 4.67
N ASN A 177 -14.13 -10.37 3.65
CA ASN A 177 -13.42 -10.42 2.36
C ASN A 177 -13.39 -9.05 1.67
N LEU A 178 -14.46 -8.26 1.79
CA LEU A 178 -14.48 -6.89 1.29
C LEU A 178 -13.45 -6.01 2.00
N MET A 179 -13.36 -6.10 3.33
CA MET A 179 -12.35 -5.37 4.11
C MET A 179 -10.94 -5.80 3.73
N GLU A 180 -10.64 -7.10 3.69
CA GLU A 180 -9.32 -7.59 3.28
C GLU A 180 -8.93 -7.09 1.89
N ARG A 181 -9.84 -7.14 0.92
CA ARG A 181 -9.61 -6.62 -0.43
C ARG A 181 -9.35 -5.12 -0.43
N GLN A 182 -10.06 -4.36 0.39
CA GLN A 182 -9.84 -2.92 0.53
C GLN A 182 -8.43 -2.61 1.04
N PHE A 183 -7.95 -3.33 2.04
CA PHE A 183 -6.59 -3.17 2.59
C PHE A 183 -5.51 -3.66 1.62
N GLN A 184 -5.81 -4.58 0.69
CA GLN A 184 -4.89 -4.98 -0.38
C GLN A 184 -4.74 -3.92 -1.47
N ASN A 185 -5.66 -2.98 -1.58
CA ASN A 185 -5.53 -1.86 -2.50
C ASN A 185 -4.39 -0.93 -2.05
N ASP A 186 -3.33 -0.84 -2.83
CA ASP A 186 -2.15 -0.04 -2.49
C ASP A 186 -2.45 1.43 -2.26
N LYS A 187 -3.37 2.03 -3.02
CA LYS A 187 -3.76 3.43 -2.84
C LYS A 187 -4.40 3.65 -1.47
N PHE A 188 -5.22 2.70 -1.01
CA PHE A 188 -5.82 2.73 0.31
C PHE A 188 -4.79 2.41 1.40
N TRP A 189 -3.98 1.39 1.19
CA TRP A 189 -2.94 0.97 2.13
C TRP A 189 -1.96 2.09 2.45
N TYR A 190 -1.36 2.69 1.43
CA TYR A 190 -0.38 3.77 1.61
C TYR A 190 -1.01 5.10 2.04
N PHE A 191 -2.31 5.25 1.97
CA PHE A 191 -3.02 6.36 2.58
C PHE A 191 -3.01 6.27 4.11
N ILE A 192 -3.17 5.08 4.71
CA ILE A 192 -3.29 4.86 6.16
C ILE A 192 -2.06 4.25 6.81
N SER A 193 -1.05 3.85 6.05
CA SER A 193 0.17 3.19 6.52
C SER A 193 1.40 3.73 5.82
N ASN A 194 2.55 3.64 6.48
CA ASN A 194 3.85 3.95 5.88
C ASN A 194 4.52 2.74 5.22
N GLY A 195 3.80 1.63 5.08
CA GLY A 195 4.33 0.41 4.46
C GLY A 195 5.32 -0.36 5.32
N ASN A 196 5.36 -0.10 6.63
CA ASN A 196 6.20 -0.88 7.55
C ASN A 196 5.69 -2.32 7.61
N ASP A 197 6.51 -3.26 7.12
CA ASP A 197 6.20 -4.69 6.97
C ASP A 197 6.16 -5.47 8.31
N ASN A 198 6.07 -4.80 9.44
CA ASN A 198 5.96 -5.45 10.76
C ASN A 198 4.59 -6.10 10.99
N GLN A 199 3.63 -5.84 10.13
CA GLN A 199 2.30 -6.44 10.20
C GLN A 199 2.26 -7.73 9.39
N GLN A 200 1.72 -8.77 9.98
CA GLN A 200 1.58 -10.07 9.33
C GLN A 200 0.58 -10.00 8.16
N THR A 201 -0.48 -9.21 8.33
CA THR A 201 -1.45 -8.91 7.26
C THR A 201 -1.84 -7.43 7.30
N ARG A 202 -2.20 -6.86 6.15
CA ARG A 202 -2.59 -5.45 6.07
C ARG A 202 -3.86 -5.11 6.86
N ILE A 203 -4.78 -6.06 7.02
CA ILE A 203 -6.02 -5.88 7.78
C ILE A 203 -5.77 -5.76 9.30
N ASP A 204 -4.60 -6.20 9.80
CA ASP A 204 -4.24 -6.04 11.22
C ASP A 204 -4.29 -4.58 11.66
N VAL A 205 -4.00 -3.62 10.76
CA VAL A 205 -4.13 -2.16 11.03
C VAL A 205 -5.54 -1.78 11.48
N LEU A 206 -6.57 -2.39 10.88
CA LEU A 206 -7.95 -2.12 11.28
C LEU A 206 -8.20 -2.57 12.73
N PHE A 207 -7.72 -3.75 13.10
CA PHE A 207 -7.88 -4.27 14.45
C PHE A 207 -7.02 -3.53 15.46
N ASP A 208 -5.82 -3.11 15.10
CA ASP A 208 -4.97 -2.25 15.92
C ASP A 208 -5.64 -0.88 16.15
N PHE A 209 -6.33 -0.34 15.16
CA PHE A 209 -7.13 0.87 15.29
C PHE A 209 -8.35 0.66 16.22
N VAL A 210 -9.09 -0.43 16.04
CA VAL A 210 -10.29 -0.78 16.83
C VAL A 210 -9.93 -0.99 18.30
N THR A 211 -8.79 -1.61 18.57
CA THR A 211 -8.30 -1.90 19.93
C THR A 211 -7.45 -0.79 20.54
N GLU A 212 -7.32 0.33 19.82
CA GLU A 212 -6.50 1.47 20.25
C GLU A 212 -5.08 1.05 20.69
N LYS A 213 -4.44 0.19 19.88
CA LYS A 213 -3.10 -0.32 20.17
C LYS A 213 -2.10 0.84 20.25
N PRO A 214 -1.37 0.98 21.38
CA PRO A 214 -0.34 2.00 21.50
C PRO A 214 0.80 1.78 20.49
N GLU A 215 1.38 2.87 19.99
CA GLU A 215 2.47 2.82 19.00
C GLU A 215 3.70 2.07 19.53
N GLU A 216 4.03 2.26 20.81
CA GLU A 216 5.17 1.60 21.44
C GLU A 216 4.94 0.10 21.70
N ASN A 217 3.71 -0.38 21.50
CA ASN A 217 3.36 -1.77 21.77
C ASN A 217 3.76 -2.66 20.59
N THR A 218 4.87 -3.39 20.77
CA THR A 218 5.41 -4.32 19.76
C THR A 218 4.76 -5.70 19.79
N ASP A 219 3.80 -5.93 20.72
CA ASP A 219 3.10 -7.20 20.80
C ASP A 219 2.17 -7.41 19.59
N ARG A 220 2.44 -8.45 18.82
CA ARG A 220 1.67 -8.80 17.62
C ARG A 220 0.26 -9.28 17.93
N ASP A 221 0.07 -9.90 19.10
CA ASP A 221 -1.20 -10.50 19.51
C ASP A 221 -2.03 -9.57 20.41
N TYR A 222 -1.63 -8.30 20.54
CA TYR A 222 -2.32 -7.33 21.41
C TYR A 222 -3.81 -7.24 21.09
N SER A 223 -4.14 -6.98 19.85
CA SER A 223 -5.53 -6.85 19.37
C SER A 223 -6.30 -8.14 19.57
N TYR A 224 -5.70 -9.29 19.23
CA TYR A 224 -6.31 -10.60 19.46
C TYR A 224 -6.64 -10.84 20.95
N ARG A 225 -5.71 -10.53 21.86
CA ARG A 225 -5.97 -10.75 23.32
C ARG A 225 -7.15 -9.93 23.84
N LEU A 226 -7.35 -8.72 23.32
CA LEU A 226 -8.52 -7.91 23.70
C LEU A 226 -9.83 -8.53 23.16
N PHE A 227 -9.85 -8.99 21.92
CA PHE A 227 -11.01 -9.69 21.38
C PHE A 227 -11.26 -11.03 22.07
N GLN A 228 -10.21 -11.75 22.44
CA GLN A 228 -10.31 -12.98 23.22
C GLN A 228 -10.92 -12.71 24.60
N ASN A 229 -10.48 -11.67 25.31
CA ASN A 229 -11.10 -11.28 26.57
C ASN A 229 -12.61 -11.02 26.44
N LEU A 230 -13.01 -10.33 25.37
CA LEU A 230 -14.44 -10.09 25.10
C LEU A 230 -15.19 -11.39 24.84
N TYR A 231 -14.63 -12.29 24.03
CA TYR A 231 -15.20 -13.59 23.74
C TYR A 231 -15.35 -14.43 25.02
N ASP A 232 -14.30 -14.53 25.83
CA ASP A 232 -14.30 -15.29 27.06
C ASP A 232 -15.30 -14.70 28.08
N TYR A 233 -15.39 -13.37 28.17
CA TYR A 233 -16.39 -12.69 28.97
C TYR A 233 -17.81 -13.06 28.52
N CYS A 234 -18.12 -13.03 27.23
CA CYS A 234 -19.43 -13.42 26.71
C CYS A 234 -19.77 -14.88 27.08
N ARG A 235 -18.81 -15.78 26.95
CA ARG A 235 -18.98 -17.20 27.30
C ARG A 235 -19.16 -17.43 28.81
N ALA A 236 -18.48 -16.63 29.65
CA ALA A 236 -18.66 -16.67 31.09
C ALA A 236 -20.08 -16.20 31.48
N GLN A 237 -20.56 -15.11 30.87
CA GLN A 237 -21.92 -14.62 31.14
C GLN A 237 -23.01 -15.67 30.76
N GLU A 238 -22.86 -16.40 29.67
CA GLU A 238 -23.77 -17.49 29.28
C GLU A 238 -23.84 -18.60 30.34
N ARG A 239 -22.77 -18.78 31.13
CA ARG A 239 -22.66 -19.78 32.20
C ARG A 239 -22.95 -19.23 33.60
N ASN A 240 -23.37 -17.96 33.71
CA ASN A 240 -23.48 -17.21 34.97
C ASN A 240 -22.16 -17.17 35.79
N ASP A 241 -21.03 -17.23 35.10
CA ASP A 241 -19.71 -17.13 35.70
C ASP A 241 -19.24 -15.67 35.70
N THR A 242 -18.97 -15.13 36.88
CA THR A 242 -18.53 -13.74 37.07
C THR A 242 -17.03 -13.61 37.23
N SER A 243 -16.27 -14.68 37.04
CA SER A 243 -14.80 -14.69 37.27
C SER A 243 -14.03 -13.91 36.22
N ILE A 244 -14.61 -13.73 35.01
CA ILE A 244 -13.98 -13.02 33.86
C ILE A 244 -14.52 -11.59 33.81
N GLU A 245 -13.64 -10.64 33.99
CA GLU A 245 -13.97 -9.22 33.88
C GLU A 245 -13.78 -8.75 32.40
N LEU A 246 -14.73 -7.93 31.96
CA LEU A 246 -14.63 -7.25 30.67
C LEU A 246 -13.50 -6.21 30.72
N ASN A 247 -12.65 -6.18 29.67
CA ASN A 247 -11.56 -5.22 29.55
C ASN A 247 -12.06 -3.76 29.58
N GLY A 248 -11.26 -2.86 30.14
CA GLY A 248 -11.56 -1.44 30.28
C GLY A 248 -11.84 -0.72 28.95
N LEU A 249 -11.18 -1.13 27.87
CA LEU A 249 -11.44 -0.61 26.53
C LEU A 249 -12.88 -0.87 26.11
N TRP A 250 -13.34 -2.12 26.19
CA TRP A 250 -14.69 -2.51 25.79
C TRP A 250 -15.75 -1.85 26.66
N LYS A 251 -15.48 -1.72 27.99
CA LYS A 251 -16.36 -0.96 28.91
C LYS A 251 -16.51 0.49 28.46
N ARG A 252 -15.40 1.16 28.13
CA ARG A 252 -15.38 2.57 27.68
C ARG A 252 -16.10 2.76 26.34
N LEU A 253 -15.92 1.83 25.40
CA LEU A 253 -16.59 1.86 24.10
C LEU A 253 -18.06 1.42 24.16
N GLY A 254 -18.55 0.95 25.32
CA GLY A 254 -19.91 0.44 25.50
C GLY A 254 -20.16 -0.89 24.78
N ILE A 255 -19.08 -1.62 24.45
CA ILE A 255 -19.13 -2.92 23.75
C ILE A 255 -19.22 -4.03 24.80
N LYS A 256 -20.28 -4.83 24.71
CA LYS A 256 -20.60 -5.86 25.71
C LYS A 256 -20.66 -7.28 25.14
N ASN A 257 -20.64 -7.44 23.84
CA ASN A 257 -20.70 -8.73 23.16
C ASN A 257 -20.00 -8.68 21.80
N MET A 258 -19.76 -9.86 21.21
CA MET A 258 -19.04 -9.99 19.93
C MET A 258 -19.78 -9.34 18.77
N ARG A 259 -21.14 -9.35 18.76
CA ARG A 259 -21.93 -8.69 17.72
C ARG A 259 -21.70 -7.17 17.72
N SER A 260 -21.75 -6.54 18.90
CA SER A 260 -21.47 -5.09 19.01
C SER A 260 -20.02 -4.74 18.69
N ALA A 261 -19.08 -5.65 18.95
CA ALA A 261 -17.69 -5.50 18.52
C ALA A 261 -17.56 -5.57 16.99
N TRP A 262 -18.25 -6.52 16.35
CA TRP A 262 -18.26 -6.63 14.89
C TRP A 262 -18.85 -5.38 14.22
N GLU A 263 -19.97 -4.89 14.72
CA GLU A 263 -20.56 -3.63 14.24
C GLU A 263 -19.61 -2.43 14.44
N TYR A 264 -18.80 -2.42 15.49
CA TYR A 264 -17.80 -1.40 15.72
C TYR A 264 -16.62 -1.52 14.73
N VAL A 265 -16.19 -2.74 14.40
CA VAL A 265 -15.19 -3.00 13.34
C VAL A 265 -15.69 -2.48 12.01
N ILE A 266 -16.92 -2.82 11.61
CA ILE A 266 -17.52 -2.35 10.33
C ILE A 266 -17.56 -0.81 10.31
N ARG A 267 -18.09 -0.17 11.35
CA ARG A 267 -18.17 1.30 11.42
C ARG A 267 -16.80 1.97 11.38
N THR A 268 -15.78 1.31 11.93
CA THR A 268 -14.41 1.83 11.87
C THR A 268 -13.84 1.72 10.46
N ASN A 269 -14.06 0.59 9.79
CA ASN A 269 -13.70 0.42 8.39
C ASN A 269 -14.40 1.44 7.49
N ASP A 270 -15.72 1.63 7.64
CA ASP A 270 -16.50 2.60 6.87
C ASP A 270 -15.99 4.03 7.07
N ARG A 271 -15.53 4.36 8.28
CA ARG A 271 -14.90 5.65 8.58
C ARG A 271 -13.58 5.83 7.83
N LEU A 272 -12.73 4.82 7.79
CA LEU A 272 -11.47 4.88 7.03
C LEU A 272 -11.74 5.01 5.53
N ILE A 273 -12.77 4.33 5.02
CA ILE A 273 -13.23 4.48 3.64
C ILE A 273 -13.74 5.90 3.39
N ALA A 274 -14.58 6.43 4.28
CA ALA A 274 -15.09 7.80 4.17
C ALA A 274 -13.96 8.84 4.18
N TRP A 275 -12.91 8.63 4.95
CA TRP A 275 -11.71 9.47 4.91
C TRP A 275 -10.97 9.35 3.57
N PHE A 276 -10.85 8.15 3.06
CA PHE A 276 -10.22 7.89 1.76
C PHE A 276 -11.01 8.55 0.61
N GLU A 277 -12.35 8.51 0.66
CA GLU A 277 -13.21 9.08 -0.38
C GLU A 277 -13.29 10.61 -0.33
N ASN A 278 -13.15 11.21 0.84
CA ASN A 278 -13.26 12.65 1.02
C ASN A 278 -11.96 13.37 0.68
N ASN A 279 -11.98 14.32 -0.25
CA ASN A 279 -10.79 15.04 -0.73
C ASN A 279 -9.97 15.72 0.40
N LEU A 280 -10.64 16.34 1.37
CA LEU A 280 -9.97 17.01 2.50
C LEU A 280 -9.25 15.99 3.40
N TYR A 281 -9.97 14.96 3.83
CA TYR A 281 -9.42 13.92 4.70
C TYR A 281 -8.32 13.12 4.00
N TYR A 282 -8.53 12.74 2.73
CA TYR A 282 -7.55 12.01 1.96
C TYR A 282 -6.18 12.70 1.97
N HIS A 283 -6.15 13.99 1.65
CA HIS A 283 -4.89 14.70 1.54
C HIS A 283 -4.25 14.96 2.91
N TYR A 284 -4.99 15.38 3.91
CA TYR A 284 -4.41 15.71 5.20
C TYR A 284 -4.10 14.50 6.07
N VAL A 285 -4.95 13.46 6.08
CA VAL A 285 -4.64 12.22 6.77
C VAL A 285 -3.46 11.52 6.10
N GLY A 286 -3.48 11.37 4.77
CA GLY A 286 -2.36 10.77 4.03
C GLY A 286 -1.04 11.51 4.24
N TYR A 287 -1.05 12.85 4.27
CA TYR A 287 0.11 13.64 4.61
C TYR A 287 0.59 13.38 6.05
N LEU A 288 -0.30 13.47 7.04
CA LEU A 288 0.04 13.26 8.45
C LEU A 288 0.60 11.84 8.69
N VAL A 289 0.03 10.84 8.06
CA VAL A 289 0.55 9.47 8.11
C VAL A 289 1.94 9.40 7.45
N SER A 290 2.15 10.07 6.31
CA SER A 290 3.46 10.08 5.63
C SER A 290 4.57 10.70 6.44
N VAL A 291 4.26 11.61 7.36
CA VAL A 291 5.23 12.23 8.27
C VAL A 291 5.28 11.57 9.66
N GLY A 292 4.67 10.38 9.82
CA GLY A 292 4.85 9.52 10.99
C GLY A 292 3.70 9.56 12.01
N ASN A 293 2.53 10.11 11.68
CA ASN A 293 1.40 10.07 12.60
C ASN A 293 0.55 8.81 12.39
N GLN A 294 -0.01 8.28 13.46
CA GLN A 294 -0.94 7.15 13.38
C GLN A 294 -2.37 7.63 13.04
N PRO A 295 -3.12 6.89 12.21
CA PRO A 295 -4.52 7.23 11.91
C PRO A 295 -5.39 7.35 13.17
N LEU A 296 -5.10 6.54 14.20
CA LEU A 296 -5.80 6.58 15.48
C LEU A 296 -5.62 7.91 16.21
N ASP A 297 -4.40 8.46 16.26
CA ASP A 297 -4.12 9.75 16.91
C ASP A 297 -4.87 10.88 16.22
N ILE A 298 -4.90 10.85 14.87
CA ILE A 298 -5.65 11.82 14.06
C ILE A 298 -7.14 11.73 14.40
N TYR A 299 -7.69 10.50 14.47
CA TYR A 299 -9.08 10.27 14.83
C TYR A 299 -9.42 10.80 16.23
N ASN A 300 -8.60 10.46 17.21
CA ASN A 300 -8.80 10.87 18.61
C ASN A 300 -8.80 12.40 18.71
N ARG A 301 -7.86 13.05 18.04
CA ARG A 301 -7.77 14.52 18.04
C ARG A 301 -9.00 15.18 17.45
N LEU A 302 -9.45 14.73 16.27
CA LEU A 302 -10.66 15.25 15.63
C LEU A 302 -11.92 14.99 16.47
N SER A 303 -11.99 13.81 17.10
CA SER A 303 -13.12 13.44 17.98
C SER A 303 -13.21 14.33 19.21
N ILE A 304 -12.07 14.56 19.87
CA ILE A 304 -11.99 15.47 21.04
C ILE A 304 -12.36 16.88 20.64
N ALA A 305 -11.82 17.41 19.55
CA ALA A 305 -12.11 18.75 19.06
C ALA A 305 -13.62 18.92 18.73
N LYS A 306 -14.23 17.89 18.14
CA LYS A 306 -15.67 17.88 17.86
C LYS A 306 -16.51 17.88 19.14
N GLN A 307 -16.12 17.09 20.17
CA GLN A 307 -16.82 17.05 21.45
C GLN A 307 -16.72 18.37 22.23
N GLN A 308 -15.60 19.06 22.14
CA GLN A 308 -15.37 20.33 22.83
C GLN A 308 -16.22 21.47 22.22
N LYS A 309 -16.67 21.32 20.99
CA LYS A 309 -17.47 22.32 20.29
C LYS A 309 -18.95 22.10 20.54
N LYS A 310 -19.45 22.50 21.69
CA LYS A 310 -20.82 22.22 22.14
C LYS A 310 -21.89 23.14 21.52
N ASP A 311 -21.49 24.31 21.03
CA ASP A 311 -22.44 25.43 20.76
C ASP A 311 -22.93 25.54 19.31
N ARG A 312 -22.36 24.77 18.38
CA ARG A 312 -22.80 24.77 16.98
C ARG A 312 -22.40 23.48 16.26
N GLU A 313 -23.01 23.24 15.12
CA GLU A 313 -22.67 22.09 14.25
C GLU A 313 -21.22 22.12 13.77
N TRP A 314 -20.60 20.96 13.71
CA TRP A 314 -19.22 20.78 13.23
C TRP A 314 -19.19 20.86 11.70
N THR A 315 -18.40 21.77 11.16
CA THR A 315 -18.30 22.04 9.72
C THR A 315 -17.00 21.53 9.09
N ASN A 316 -16.95 21.53 7.75
CA ASN A 316 -15.71 21.24 7.01
C ASN A 316 -14.60 22.27 7.33
N ASP A 317 -14.94 23.53 7.53
CA ASP A 317 -14.00 24.59 7.93
C ASP A 317 -13.37 24.29 9.31
N ASP A 318 -14.16 23.79 10.25
CA ASP A 318 -13.65 23.36 11.55
C ASP A 318 -12.70 22.17 11.42
N THR A 319 -13.06 21.22 10.59
CA THR A 319 -12.20 20.05 10.27
C THR A 319 -10.88 20.52 9.67
N GLN A 320 -10.91 21.42 8.70
CA GLN A 320 -9.71 21.97 8.07
C GLN A 320 -8.83 22.73 9.07
N LYS A 321 -9.42 23.56 9.92
CA LYS A 321 -8.70 24.26 10.98
C LYS A 321 -8.01 23.31 11.95
N GLU A 322 -8.67 22.22 12.31
CA GLU A 322 -8.07 21.23 13.21
C GLU A 322 -6.95 20.44 12.54
N PHE A 323 -7.08 20.10 11.25
CA PHE A 323 -5.97 19.55 10.49
C PHE A 323 -4.77 20.51 10.41
N HIS A 324 -4.99 21.79 10.18
CA HIS A 324 -3.91 22.77 10.17
C HIS A 324 -3.18 22.84 11.52
N LYS A 325 -3.91 22.81 12.65
CA LYS A 325 -3.30 22.74 13.98
C LYS A 325 -2.48 21.47 14.16
N LEU A 326 -3.02 20.29 13.77
CA LEU A 326 -2.32 19.02 13.84
C LEU A 326 -1.02 19.05 13.02
N ILE A 327 -1.08 19.57 11.80
CA ILE A 327 0.08 19.72 10.93
C ILE A 327 1.13 20.61 11.60
N MET A 328 0.72 21.76 12.13
CA MET A 328 1.63 22.68 12.83
C MET A 328 2.25 22.03 14.08
N GLU A 329 1.44 21.40 14.90
CA GLU A 329 1.90 20.78 16.15
C GLU A 329 2.82 19.57 15.94
N LYS A 330 2.48 18.71 14.98
CA LYS A 330 3.17 17.43 14.77
C LYS A 330 4.36 17.51 13.82
N CYS A 331 4.30 18.41 12.85
CA CYS A 331 5.27 18.47 11.76
C CYS A 331 6.26 19.63 11.89
N PHE A 332 5.86 20.74 12.54
CA PHE A 332 6.63 21.97 12.56
C PHE A 332 6.89 22.53 13.98
N LYS A 333 6.67 21.70 14.99
CA LYS A 333 7.02 22.02 16.38
C LYS A 333 8.29 21.28 16.77
N ASP A 334 9.33 21.98 17.14
CA ASP A 334 10.52 21.41 17.79
C ASP A 334 10.49 21.71 19.26
N LYS A 335 10.35 20.64 20.09
CA LYS A 335 10.16 20.71 21.55
C LYS A 335 8.96 21.62 21.86
N ASP A 336 9.22 22.81 22.42
CA ASP A 336 8.17 23.78 22.79
C ASP A 336 8.10 25.00 21.85
N LYS A 337 8.87 25.02 20.77
CA LYS A 337 8.92 26.15 19.84
C LYS A 337 8.33 25.78 18.49
N TYR A 338 7.40 26.60 18.01
CA TYR A 338 6.93 26.49 16.64
C TYR A 338 7.96 27.07 15.66
N LEU A 339 7.95 26.55 14.44
CA LEU A 339 8.79 27.03 13.34
C LEU A 339 8.61 28.53 13.03
N ASN A 340 7.55 29.14 13.54
CA ASN A 340 7.26 30.58 13.39
C ASN A 340 8.38 31.51 13.93
N THR A 341 9.31 30.98 14.73
CA THR A 341 10.51 31.70 15.15
C THR A 341 11.64 31.63 14.13
N TYR A 342 11.51 30.77 13.12
CA TYR A 342 12.45 30.67 12.01
C TYR A 342 11.71 31.09 10.75
N SER A 343 12.21 32.11 10.06
CA SER A 343 11.76 32.41 8.71
C SER A 343 11.84 31.15 7.87
N ILE A 344 10.81 30.86 7.05
CA ILE A 344 10.86 29.77 6.07
C ILE A 344 12.10 29.89 5.20
N ASP A 345 12.53 31.11 4.93
CA ASP A 345 13.75 31.44 4.18
C ASP A 345 15.06 30.95 4.85
N GLY A 346 15.02 30.60 6.14
CA GLY A 346 16.15 30.03 6.87
C GLY A 346 16.19 28.49 6.85
N LEU A 347 15.25 27.83 6.17
CA LEU A 347 15.26 26.37 6.03
C LEU A 347 16.15 25.95 4.86
N GLU A 348 17.12 25.10 5.17
CA GLU A 348 18.14 24.65 4.23
C GLU A 348 18.05 23.17 3.93
N TYR A 349 18.64 22.75 2.82
CA TYR A 349 18.81 21.37 2.40
C TYR A 349 19.29 20.49 3.56
N GLY A 350 18.75 19.28 3.66
CA GLY A 350 19.06 18.32 4.73
C GLY A 350 18.21 18.47 6.00
N SER A 351 17.41 19.54 6.14
CA SER A 351 16.46 19.67 7.23
C SER A 351 15.24 18.79 7.02
N ILE A 352 14.80 18.06 8.07
CA ILE A 352 13.56 17.27 8.04
C ILE A 352 12.33 18.15 7.75
N TYR A 353 12.36 19.42 8.15
CA TYR A 353 11.28 20.36 7.91
C TYR A 353 11.13 20.73 6.44
N VAL A 354 12.24 20.77 5.69
CA VAL A 354 12.22 21.00 4.23
C VAL A 354 11.46 19.88 3.53
N ASN A 355 11.78 18.63 3.85
CA ASN A 355 11.06 17.47 3.27
C ASN A 355 9.56 17.54 3.58
N ARG A 356 9.20 17.79 4.84
CA ARG A 356 7.79 17.88 5.27
C ARG A 356 7.04 19.04 4.58
N LEU A 357 7.68 20.19 4.39
CA LEU A 357 7.08 21.33 3.70
C LEU A 357 6.93 21.09 2.21
N LEU A 358 7.93 20.53 1.54
CA LEU A 358 7.86 20.21 0.12
C LEU A 358 6.78 19.16 -0.14
N LEU A 359 6.68 18.14 0.71
CA LEU A 359 5.60 17.18 0.65
C LEU A 359 4.22 17.84 0.86
N LEU A 360 4.09 18.70 1.88
CA LEU A 360 2.85 19.43 2.14
C LEU A 360 2.44 20.31 0.96
N PHE A 361 3.40 21.00 0.35
CA PHE A 361 3.17 21.84 -0.83
C PHE A 361 2.61 21.00 -1.99
N ASN A 362 3.20 19.84 -2.27
CA ASN A 362 2.72 18.95 -3.33
C ASN A 362 1.33 18.39 -3.03
N VAL A 363 1.10 17.92 -1.80
CA VAL A 363 -0.18 17.39 -1.35
C VAL A 363 -1.28 18.46 -1.43
N GLU A 364 -1.00 19.68 -0.95
CA GLU A 364 -1.96 20.79 -0.98
C GLU A 364 -2.25 21.26 -2.42
N SER A 365 -1.22 21.31 -3.27
CA SER A 365 -1.38 21.64 -4.69
C SER A 365 -2.29 20.64 -5.41
N CYS A 366 -2.15 19.35 -5.12
CA CYS A 366 -3.05 18.31 -5.64
C CYS A 366 -4.46 18.48 -5.12
N ARG A 367 -4.63 18.74 -3.80
CA ARG A 367 -5.91 18.94 -3.17
C ARG A 367 -6.70 20.10 -3.79
N GLN A 368 -6.03 21.25 -4.01
CA GLN A 368 -6.63 22.44 -4.59
C GLN A 368 -7.04 22.25 -6.06
N LYS A 369 -6.28 21.44 -6.80
CA LYS A 369 -6.61 21.08 -8.18
C LYS A 369 -7.66 19.96 -8.28
N GLY A 370 -8.13 19.41 -7.16
CA GLY A 370 -9.08 18.29 -7.15
C GLY A 370 -8.48 16.96 -7.63
N VAL A 371 -7.14 16.85 -7.65
CA VAL A 371 -6.41 15.64 -8.04
C VAL A 371 -5.91 14.95 -6.77
N ARG A 372 -6.00 13.63 -6.70
CA ARG A 372 -5.46 12.86 -5.58
C ARG A 372 -3.94 12.79 -5.65
N PHE A 373 -3.26 13.12 -4.55
CA PHE A 373 -1.82 12.89 -4.43
C PHE A 373 -1.54 11.37 -4.34
N ALA A 374 -0.55 10.88 -5.10
CA ALA A 374 -0.24 9.45 -5.18
C ALA A 374 0.63 9.01 -3.99
N PHE A 375 0.02 8.79 -2.81
CA PHE A 375 0.74 8.34 -1.62
C PHE A 375 1.39 6.98 -1.79
N ASP A 376 0.83 6.09 -2.62
CA ASP A 376 1.39 4.79 -2.96
C ASP A 376 2.72 4.93 -3.71
N SER A 377 2.77 5.75 -4.76
CA SER A 377 4.03 6.04 -5.48
C SER A 377 5.04 6.73 -4.55
N PHE A 378 4.60 7.72 -3.77
CA PHE A 378 5.48 8.42 -2.85
C PHE A 378 6.14 7.50 -1.82
N LYS A 379 5.45 6.49 -1.31
CA LYS A 379 5.96 5.58 -0.26
C LYS A 379 6.66 4.34 -0.81
N LYS A 380 6.33 3.90 -2.02
CA LYS A 380 6.99 2.77 -2.68
C LYS A 380 8.27 3.16 -3.38
N GLU A 381 8.29 4.34 -3.99
CA GLU A 381 9.40 4.84 -4.76
C GLU A 381 10.28 5.72 -3.87
N ARG A 382 11.56 5.78 -4.19
CA ARG A 382 12.46 6.71 -3.54
C ARG A 382 12.21 8.10 -4.11
N TRP A 383 12.03 9.09 -3.24
CA TRP A 383 11.93 10.51 -3.58
C TRP A 383 13.09 11.26 -2.96
N ASP A 384 13.75 12.07 -3.76
CA ASP A 384 14.89 12.86 -3.35
C ASP A 384 14.57 14.37 -3.44
N ILE A 385 15.23 15.15 -2.61
CA ILE A 385 15.16 16.61 -2.67
C ILE A 385 16.23 17.07 -3.65
N GLU A 386 15.82 17.81 -4.68
CA GLU A 386 16.69 18.31 -5.72
C GLU A 386 16.69 19.84 -5.79
N HIS A 387 17.81 20.40 -6.22
CA HIS A 387 17.93 21.81 -6.46
C HIS A 387 17.34 22.19 -7.81
N ILE A 388 16.42 23.17 -7.83
CA ILE A 388 15.82 23.71 -9.06
C ILE A 388 16.91 24.42 -9.88
N ASP A 389 17.72 25.25 -9.21
CA ASP A 389 18.94 25.81 -9.76
C ASP A 389 20.13 25.01 -9.23
N SER A 390 20.76 24.22 -10.10
CA SER A 390 21.85 23.32 -9.75
C SER A 390 23.01 24.02 -9.08
N GLN A 391 23.61 23.39 -8.07
CA GLN A 391 24.87 23.87 -7.45
C GLN A 391 26.03 23.85 -8.44
N ASN A 392 26.04 22.89 -9.37
CA ASN A 392 27.04 22.79 -10.43
C ASN A 392 26.43 23.29 -11.74
N ASN A 393 26.87 24.47 -12.20
CA ASN A 393 26.60 24.93 -13.55
C ASN A 393 27.42 24.09 -14.54
N ALA A 394 27.04 22.84 -14.78
CA ALA A 394 27.57 22.09 -15.90
C ALA A 394 27.14 22.81 -17.18
N SER A 395 28.10 23.37 -17.91
CA SER A 395 27.81 23.94 -19.22
C SER A 395 27.28 22.85 -20.13
N LEU A 396 26.09 23.04 -20.66
CA LEU A 396 25.52 22.12 -21.65
C LEU A 396 26.51 21.95 -22.79
N VAL A 397 26.94 20.75 -23.07
CA VAL A 397 27.97 20.42 -24.08
C VAL A 397 27.32 20.09 -25.40
N GLU A 398 26.26 19.30 -25.37
CA GLU A 398 25.62 18.78 -26.57
C GLU A 398 24.80 19.86 -27.30
N HIS A 399 24.85 19.81 -28.63
CA HIS A 399 24.16 20.76 -29.49
C HIS A 399 22.65 20.77 -29.31
N GLU A 400 22.05 19.59 -29.17
CA GLU A 400 20.61 19.42 -29.00
C GLU A 400 20.13 19.96 -27.66
N ASP A 401 20.89 19.78 -26.57
CA ASP A 401 20.56 20.26 -25.26
C ASP A 401 20.63 21.78 -25.17
N ARG A 402 21.63 22.40 -25.82
CA ARG A 402 21.73 23.85 -25.96
C ARG A 402 20.57 24.44 -26.75
N LEU A 403 20.14 23.76 -27.82
CA LEU A 403 18.99 24.19 -28.61
C LEU A 403 17.68 24.08 -27.79
N ARG A 404 17.51 22.99 -27.04
CA ARG A 404 16.39 22.81 -26.12
C ARG A 404 16.36 23.89 -25.05
N TRP A 405 17.52 24.19 -24.46
CA TRP A 405 17.66 25.26 -23.48
C TRP A 405 17.27 26.62 -24.06
N LEU A 406 17.74 26.98 -25.27
CA LEU A 406 17.37 28.22 -25.95
C LEU A 406 15.84 28.32 -26.16
N LYS A 407 15.18 27.25 -26.57
CA LYS A 407 13.73 27.23 -26.76
C LYS A 407 12.97 27.43 -25.45
N ASN A 408 13.42 26.80 -24.38
CA ASN A 408 12.86 26.97 -23.04
C ASN A 408 13.07 28.40 -22.50
N VAL A 409 14.27 28.96 -22.66
CA VAL A 409 14.57 30.34 -22.27
C VAL A 409 13.71 31.33 -23.05
N ALA A 410 13.55 31.13 -24.37
CA ALA A 410 12.67 31.96 -25.18
C ALA A 410 11.24 31.97 -24.67
N TYR A 411 10.71 30.79 -24.28
CA TYR A 411 9.38 30.67 -23.70
C TYR A 411 9.26 31.47 -22.39
N ILE A 412 10.22 31.30 -21.46
CA ILE A 412 10.20 32.00 -20.17
C ILE A 412 10.33 33.51 -20.40
N LEU A 413 11.27 33.98 -21.21
CA LEU A 413 11.46 35.40 -21.52
C LEU A 413 10.22 36.00 -22.22
N SER A 414 9.47 35.21 -23.00
CA SER A 414 8.21 35.66 -23.60
C SER A 414 7.13 35.98 -22.57
N ILE A 415 7.14 35.26 -21.44
CA ILE A 415 6.23 35.50 -20.31
C ILE A 415 6.69 36.70 -19.51
N GLU A 416 7.98 36.75 -19.16
CA GLU A 416 8.61 37.87 -18.41
C GLU A 416 8.46 39.21 -19.16
N SER A 417 8.60 39.22 -20.49
CA SER A 417 8.41 40.42 -21.31
C SER A 417 7.00 40.99 -21.32
N LYS A 418 5.99 40.20 -20.87
CA LYS A 418 4.59 40.64 -20.72
C LYS A 418 4.29 41.19 -19.34
N LEU A 419 5.15 40.93 -18.34
CA LEU A 419 5.01 41.44 -16.98
C LEU A 419 5.51 42.85 -16.90
N ASN A 420 4.66 43.81 -16.43
CA ASN A 420 4.98 45.24 -16.42
C ASN A 420 6.31 45.63 -15.72
N GLU A 421 6.67 44.92 -14.68
CA GLU A 421 7.87 45.22 -13.87
C GLU A 421 9.19 44.79 -14.55
N ARG A 422 9.17 43.71 -15.36
CA ARG A 422 10.38 43.12 -15.97
C ARG A 422 10.47 43.29 -17.47
N LYS A 423 9.47 43.91 -18.10
CA LYS A 423 9.39 44.09 -19.55
C LYS A 423 10.64 44.74 -20.17
N LYS A 424 11.17 45.79 -19.53
CA LYS A 424 12.32 46.55 -20.08
C LYS A 424 13.63 45.74 -20.12
N SER A 425 13.80 44.78 -19.23
CA SER A 425 15.02 43.97 -19.14
C SER A 425 14.89 42.60 -19.81
N ALA A 426 13.68 42.01 -19.85
CA ALA A 426 13.43 40.73 -20.48
C ALA A 426 13.28 40.79 -22.02
N GLN A 427 12.68 41.88 -22.52
CA GLN A 427 12.41 42.04 -23.96
C GLN A 427 13.66 41.98 -24.84
N PRO A 428 14.79 42.70 -24.52
CA PRO A 428 16.00 42.60 -25.30
C PRO A 428 16.61 41.18 -25.33
N LEU A 429 16.54 40.45 -24.21
CA LEU A 429 17.01 39.07 -24.12
C LEU A 429 16.14 38.12 -24.94
N TYR A 430 14.84 38.33 -24.92
CA TYR A 430 13.92 37.58 -25.75
C TYR A 430 14.19 37.74 -27.24
N GLU A 431 14.44 38.98 -27.73
CA GLU A 431 14.76 39.26 -29.11
C GLU A 431 16.08 38.61 -29.54
N ILE A 432 17.13 38.67 -28.68
CA ILE A 432 18.38 37.96 -28.93
C ILE A 432 18.17 36.47 -29.03
N CYS A 433 17.36 35.89 -28.13
CA CYS A 433 17.09 34.48 -28.12
C CYS A 433 16.38 34.02 -29.41
N GLN A 434 15.39 34.80 -29.87
CA GLN A 434 14.65 34.53 -31.11
C GLN A 434 15.56 34.58 -32.36
N ASP A 435 16.60 35.46 -32.36
CA ASP A 435 17.59 35.50 -33.43
C ASP A 435 18.59 34.33 -33.37
N LEU A 436 18.92 33.87 -32.18
CA LEU A 436 19.87 32.77 -31.97
C LEU A 436 19.32 31.40 -32.34
N ILE A 437 18.07 31.09 -32.02
CA ILE A 437 17.46 29.77 -32.26
C ILE A 437 17.63 29.31 -33.71
N PRO A 438 17.18 30.05 -34.75
CA PRO A 438 17.33 29.63 -36.13
C PRO A 438 18.75 29.52 -36.64
N LYS A 439 19.67 30.32 -36.05
CA LYS A 439 21.11 30.25 -36.34
C LYS A 439 21.74 29.01 -35.71
N TYR A 440 21.27 28.63 -34.52
CA TYR A 440 21.70 27.44 -33.82
C TYR A 440 21.18 26.16 -34.55
N GLU A 441 19.95 26.15 -34.97
CA GLU A 441 19.35 25.03 -35.77
C GLU A 441 20.10 24.79 -37.08
N LYS A 442 20.66 25.86 -37.70
CA LYS A 442 21.45 25.78 -38.95
C LYS A 442 22.95 25.56 -38.69
N ASN A 443 23.36 25.40 -37.46
CA ASN A 443 24.77 25.23 -37.05
C ASN A 443 25.73 26.23 -37.69
N VAL A 444 25.41 27.51 -37.62
CA VAL A 444 26.20 28.61 -38.21
C VAL A 444 27.56 28.72 -37.52
N ARG A 445 28.61 28.94 -38.30
CA ARG A 445 30.00 29.08 -37.77
C ARG A 445 30.06 30.13 -36.66
N GLY A 446 30.63 29.77 -35.51
CA GLY A 446 30.80 30.66 -34.34
C GLY A 446 29.58 30.75 -33.45
N ILE A 447 28.53 29.94 -33.67
CA ILE A 447 27.30 29.98 -32.90
C ILE A 447 27.50 29.57 -31.45
N ASP A 448 28.48 28.69 -31.15
CA ASP A 448 28.78 28.24 -29.79
C ASP A 448 29.29 29.41 -28.90
N LYS A 449 30.05 30.31 -29.48
CA LYS A 449 30.48 31.53 -28.76
C LYS A 449 29.30 32.44 -28.49
N ALA A 450 28.43 32.65 -29.47
CA ALA A 450 27.23 33.47 -29.31
C ALA A 450 26.27 32.86 -28.26
N TYR A 451 26.14 31.52 -28.24
CA TYR A 451 25.41 30.82 -27.20
C TYR A 451 26.02 31.06 -25.81
N THR A 452 27.34 30.89 -25.65
CA THR A 452 28.03 31.09 -24.38
C THR A 452 27.87 32.51 -23.86
N ASP A 453 28.03 33.51 -24.74
CA ASP A 453 27.85 34.93 -24.38
C ASP A 453 26.38 35.24 -24.01
N PHE A 454 25.44 34.63 -24.70
CA PHE A 454 24.02 34.79 -24.42
C PHE A 454 23.59 34.06 -23.13
N SER A 455 24.03 32.82 -22.93
CA SER A 455 23.71 32.05 -21.73
C SER A 455 24.19 32.76 -20.47
N LYS A 456 25.36 33.38 -20.51
CA LYS A 456 25.87 34.21 -19.42
C LYS A 456 24.95 35.40 -19.12
N LYS A 457 24.48 36.12 -20.15
CA LYS A 457 23.56 37.27 -19.98
C LYS A 457 22.22 36.82 -19.40
N VAL A 458 21.71 35.63 -19.78
CA VAL A 458 20.48 35.06 -19.23
C VAL A 458 20.66 34.67 -17.77
N LEU A 459 21.80 34.05 -17.44
CA LEU A 459 22.13 33.71 -16.05
C LEU A 459 22.26 34.97 -15.20
N ASP A 460 22.96 35.99 -15.71
CA ASP A 460 23.10 37.29 -15.03
C ASP A 460 21.71 37.96 -14.82
N TYR A 461 20.83 37.89 -15.82
CA TYR A 461 19.47 38.42 -15.72
C TYR A 461 18.65 37.76 -14.62
N PHE A 462 18.64 36.43 -14.57
CA PHE A 462 17.92 35.70 -13.55
C PHE A 462 18.62 35.77 -12.18
N SER A 463 19.93 35.96 -12.14
CA SER A 463 20.68 36.13 -10.90
C SER A 463 20.65 37.57 -10.34
N ALA A 464 20.36 38.59 -11.16
CA ALA A 464 20.36 40.00 -10.77
C ALA A 464 19.02 40.50 -10.20
N GLY A 465 17.98 39.68 -10.16
CA GLY A 465 16.71 40.00 -9.49
C GLY A 465 16.92 40.16 -7.98
N ASP A 466 16.06 40.93 -7.31
CA ASP A 466 16.02 41.08 -5.83
C ASP A 466 15.88 39.75 -5.08
N ALA A 467 15.64 38.69 -5.80
CA ALA A 467 15.56 37.31 -5.37
C ALA A 467 16.73 36.45 -5.87
N ALA A 468 17.91 37.04 -6.07
CA ALA A 468 19.13 36.24 -6.25
C ALA A 468 19.18 35.25 -5.08
N ILE A 469 19.03 33.97 -5.36
CA ILE A 469 19.09 32.90 -4.35
C ILE A 469 20.52 32.95 -3.80
N LYS A 470 20.72 33.79 -2.76
CA LYS A 470 22.00 33.94 -2.08
C LYS A 470 22.47 32.64 -1.46
N ASN A 471 21.54 31.81 -1.10
CA ASN A 471 21.78 30.46 -0.58
C ASN A 471 21.05 29.44 -1.46
N LYS A 472 21.80 28.68 -2.27
CA LYS A 472 21.24 27.65 -3.15
C LYS A 472 20.55 26.52 -2.39
N ASP A 473 20.89 26.35 -1.12
CA ASP A 473 20.29 25.34 -0.25
C ASP A 473 18.96 25.79 0.39
N CYS A 474 18.51 27.03 0.13
CA CYS A 474 17.24 27.52 0.67
C CYS A 474 16.04 26.78 0.06
N ILE A 475 14.98 26.62 0.84
CA ILE A 475 13.77 25.88 0.45
C ILE A 475 13.15 26.37 -0.86
N GLY A 476 13.28 27.66 -1.19
CA GLY A 476 12.78 28.23 -2.43
C GLY A 476 13.47 27.72 -3.70
N ASN A 477 14.66 27.11 -3.55
CA ASN A 477 15.42 26.47 -4.62
C ASN A 477 15.29 24.94 -4.62
N LEU A 478 14.45 24.37 -3.77
CA LEU A 478 14.34 22.92 -3.60
C LEU A 478 13.01 22.39 -4.12
N THR A 479 13.05 21.22 -4.68
CA THR A 479 11.86 20.47 -5.09
C THR A 479 11.97 19.01 -4.69
N LEU A 480 10.83 18.33 -4.63
CA LEU A 480 10.76 16.92 -4.33
C LEU A 480 10.47 16.19 -5.64
N LEU A 481 11.38 15.31 -6.07
CA LEU A 481 11.28 14.52 -7.29
C LEU A 481 11.38 13.04 -6.99
N ASP A 482 10.64 12.23 -7.75
CA ASP A 482 10.85 10.79 -7.76
C ASP A 482 12.20 10.44 -8.43
N TYR A 483 12.77 9.32 -7.97
CA TYR A 483 14.11 8.89 -8.38
C TYR A 483 14.25 8.67 -9.91
N LYS A 484 13.18 8.27 -10.60
CA LYS A 484 13.22 8.04 -12.06
C LYS A 484 13.31 9.37 -12.80
N THR A 485 12.40 10.29 -12.45
CA THR A 485 12.40 11.65 -13.00
C THR A 485 13.74 12.35 -12.72
N ASN A 486 14.30 12.17 -11.51
CA ASN A 486 15.58 12.78 -11.16
C ASN A 486 16.74 12.26 -12.02
N ARG A 487 16.79 10.96 -12.32
CA ARG A 487 17.82 10.40 -13.19
C ARG A 487 17.70 10.84 -14.64
N GLU A 488 16.47 10.95 -15.16
CA GLU A 488 16.24 11.44 -16.52
C GLU A 488 16.71 12.89 -16.73
N TYR A 489 16.83 13.67 -15.65
CA TYR A 489 17.44 15.02 -15.68
C TYR A 489 18.96 15.03 -15.53
N GLN A 490 19.58 13.93 -15.08
CA GLN A 490 21.03 13.82 -14.92
C GLN A 490 21.73 13.19 -16.12
N ASP A 491 21.00 12.45 -16.97
CA ASP A 491 21.45 11.92 -18.26
C ASP A 491 21.19 12.92 -19.40
#